data_97057b97e1637552aa7dc4f39523d4bb
#
_entry.id   97057b97e1637552aa7dc4f39523d4bb
#
_cell.length_a   1.000
_cell.length_b   1.000
_cell.length_c   1.000
_cell.angle_alpha   90.00
_cell.angle_beta   90.00
_cell.angle_gamma   90.00
#
_symmetry.space_group_name_H-M   'P 1'
#
loop_
_entity.id
_entity.type
_entity.pdbx_description
1 polymer ?
#
loop_
_entity_poly.entity_id
_entity_poly.type
_entity_poly.pdbx_seq_one_letter_code
_entity_poly.pdbx_strand_id
1 'polypeptide(L)'
;MLEPNHSLKLRKTLDEKARMNFVSGIRAHVLNDMASGMRAVWDGEVEPRFRRKRRRGAKTGPEVHDAIKSNEYFKFYSSLRGTAQDLVWQSVFPPLDRERDQLKAEALALRKNKNIGSLTLDPKLEVPRYVSAIDVHLMAGNYDGEYDTDDVAAGALYDNGFAVFSFGLMGRNHDDIGQS
;
A
#
# COMPACT_ATOMS: atom_id res chain seq x y z
N MET A 1 14.32 0.27 -7.65
CA MET A 1 13.32 -0.58 -6.96
C MET A 1 13.55 -2.03 -7.35
N LEU A 2 13.50 -2.95 -6.39
CA LEU A 2 13.60 -4.38 -6.67
C LEU A 2 12.32 -4.86 -7.37
N GLU A 3 12.48 -5.64 -8.44
CA GLU A 3 11.33 -6.25 -9.12
C GLU A 3 11.04 -7.63 -8.53
N PRO A 4 9.76 -8.06 -8.47
CA PRO A 4 9.39 -9.40 -8.02
C PRO A 4 10.15 -10.51 -8.78
N ASN A 5 10.48 -11.58 -8.07
CA ASN A 5 11.27 -12.69 -8.63
C ASN A 5 10.40 -13.94 -8.87
N HIS A 6 9.38 -13.80 -9.70
CA HIS A 6 8.53 -14.91 -10.14
C HIS A 6 8.24 -14.83 -11.64
N SER A 7 7.56 -15.82 -12.20
CA SER A 7 7.31 -15.92 -13.64
C SER A 7 6.26 -14.96 -14.19
N LEU A 8 5.28 -14.56 -13.35
CA LEU A 8 4.21 -13.62 -13.73
C LEU A 8 4.68 -12.17 -13.53
N LYS A 9 5.47 -11.65 -14.47
CA LYS A 9 6.08 -10.31 -14.36
C LYS A 9 5.30 -9.30 -15.19
N LEU A 10 4.94 -8.20 -14.53
CA LEU A 10 4.42 -7.03 -15.19
C LEU A 10 5.55 -6.34 -15.99
N ARG A 11 5.37 -6.21 -17.30
CA ARG A 11 6.33 -5.53 -18.19
C ARG A 11 6.14 -4.02 -18.08
N LYS A 12 7.18 -3.34 -17.66
CA LYS A 12 7.14 -1.89 -17.39
C LYS A 12 8.04 -1.14 -18.37
N THR A 13 7.53 -0.07 -18.95
CA THR A 13 8.32 0.90 -19.70
C THR A 13 9.28 1.67 -18.78
N LEU A 14 10.23 2.41 -19.37
CA LEU A 14 11.12 3.27 -18.59
C LEU A 14 10.35 4.34 -17.82
N ASP A 15 9.33 4.95 -18.44
CA ASP A 15 8.51 6.00 -17.82
C ASP A 15 7.69 5.45 -16.65
N GLU A 16 7.14 4.24 -16.78
CA GLU A 16 6.41 3.58 -15.71
C GLU A 16 7.32 3.25 -14.52
N LYS A 17 8.52 2.73 -14.81
CA LYS A 17 9.54 2.51 -13.78
C LYS A 17 9.97 3.80 -13.08
N ALA A 18 10.18 4.87 -13.85
CA ALA A 18 10.52 6.18 -13.31
C ALA A 18 9.41 6.73 -12.40
N ARG A 19 8.14 6.60 -12.82
CA ARG A 19 6.97 6.99 -12.03
C ARG A 19 6.89 6.21 -10.72
N MET A 20 7.02 4.89 -10.76
CA MET A 20 7.01 4.05 -9.56
C MET A 20 8.14 4.41 -8.60
N ASN A 21 9.36 4.66 -9.11
CA ASN A 21 10.48 5.10 -8.29
C ASN A 21 10.24 6.47 -7.65
N PHE A 22 9.66 7.41 -8.40
CA PHE A 22 9.29 8.73 -7.89
C PHE A 22 8.25 8.62 -6.76
N VAL A 23 7.21 7.82 -6.95
CA VAL A 23 6.18 7.59 -5.91
C VAL A 23 6.79 6.94 -4.68
N SER A 24 7.64 5.94 -4.85
CA SER A 24 8.39 5.32 -3.75
C SER A 24 9.25 6.35 -2.99
N GLY A 25 9.90 7.26 -3.69
CA GLY A 25 10.69 8.36 -3.10
C GLY A 25 9.83 9.35 -2.31
N ILE A 26 8.68 9.80 -2.87
CA ILE A 26 7.73 10.66 -2.14
C ILE A 26 7.26 9.97 -0.87
N ARG A 27 6.88 8.70 -0.98
CA ARG A 27 6.40 7.94 0.16
C ARG A 27 7.46 7.80 1.26
N ALA A 28 8.72 7.52 0.87
CA ALA A 28 9.84 7.46 1.81
C ALA A 28 10.04 8.80 2.54
N HIS A 29 10.01 9.91 1.81
CA HIS A 29 10.10 11.25 2.39
C HIS A 29 8.97 11.53 3.40
N VAL A 30 7.72 11.23 3.01
CA VAL A 30 6.56 11.45 3.89
C VAL A 30 6.64 10.60 5.16
N LEU A 31 7.01 9.31 5.03
CA LEU A 31 7.02 8.39 6.18
C LEU A 31 8.24 8.53 7.09
N ASN A 32 9.34 9.07 6.61
CA ASN A 32 10.55 9.26 7.40
C ASN A 32 10.75 10.72 7.80
N ASP A 33 11.01 11.60 6.83
CA ASP A 33 11.41 12.98 7.12
C ASP A 33 10.24 13.79 7.71
N MET A 34 9.08 13.72 7.06
CA MET A 34 7.90 14.44 7.56
C MET A 34 7.34 13.85 8.85
N ALA A 35 7.42 12.52 9.03
CA ALA A 35 7.03 11.91 10.30
C ALA A 35 7.89 12.40 11.46
N SER A 36 9.19 12.61 11.23
CA SER A 36 10.09 13.22 12.22
C SER A 36 9.68 14.67 12.57
N GLY A 37 9.25 15.45 11.55
CA GLY A 37 8.68 16.79 11.75
C GLY A 37 7.40 16.78 12.59
N MET A 38 6.55 15.74 12.45
CA MET A 38 5.38 15.57 13.31
C MET A 38 5.75 15.43 14.80
N ARG A 39 6.82 14.71 15.08
CA ARG A 39 7.31 14.57 16.46
C ARG A 39 7.79 15.91 17.00
N ALA A 40 8.54 16.67 16.22
CA ALA A 40 9.01 18.01 16.59
C ALA A 40 7.85 18.98 16.87
N VAL A 41 6.81 18.97 16.04
CA VAL A 41 5.58 19.75 16.24
C VAL A 41 4.86 19.35 17.52
N TRP A 42 4.74 18.06 17.79
CA TRP A 42 4.13 17.58 19.01
C TRP A 42 4.88 18.07 20.25
N ASP A 43 6.17 17.79 20.32
CA ASP A 43 7.01 18.11 21.47
C ASP A 43 7.17 19.63 21.68
N GLY A 44 7.31 20.40 20.61
CA GLY A 44 7.56 21.84 20.65
C GLY A 44 6.33 22.71 20.82
N GLU A 45 5.19 22.31 20.26
CA GLU A 45 4.01 23.17 20.20
C GLU A 45 2.78 22.58 20.89
N VAL A 46 2.41 21.35 20.52
CA VAL A 46 1.09 20.80 20.85
C VAL A 46 1.05 20.31 22.30
N GLU A 47 2.01 19.49 22.69
CA GLU A 47 2.06 18.94 24.06
C GLU A 47 2.21 20.03 25.14
N PRO A 48 3.05 21.05 24.99
CA PRO A 48 3.12 22.14 25.97
C PRO A 48 1.78 22.87 26.13
N ARG A 49 1.04 23.09 25.04
CA ARG A 49 -0.31 23.71 25.11
C ARG A 49 -1.31 22.79 25.80
N PHE A 50 -1.28 21.49 25.46
CA PHE A 50 -2.13 20.48 26.08
C PHE A 50 -1.88 20.39 27.58
N ARG A 51 -0.61 20.30 28.01
CA ARG A 51 -0.22 20.25 29.44
C ARG A 51 -0.67 21.49 30.23
N ARG A 52 -0.55 22.66 29.63
CA ARG A 52 -1.05 23.92 30.28
C ARG A 52 -2.57 23.87 30.48
N LYS A 53 -3.33 23.38 29.49
CA LYS A 53 -4.80 23.32 29.54
C LYS A 53 -5.32 22.22 30.46
N ARG A 54 -4.71 21.03 30.40
CA ARG A 54 -5.17 19.82 31.10
C ARG A 54 -4.43 19.54 32.41
N ARG A 55 -3.37 20.29 32.71
CA ARG A 55 -2.46 20.07 33.84
C ARG A 55 -1.85 18.67 33.93
N ARG A 56 -1.78 17.96 32.80
CA ARG A 56 -1.19 16.64 32.60
C ARG A 56 -0.84 16.41 31.14
N GLY A 57 -0.01 15.41 30.85
CA GLY A 57 0.22 14.92 29.49
C GLY A 57 -0.97 14.15 28.92
N ALA A 58 -1.00 13.97 27.60
CA ALA A 58 -1.94 13.08 26.91
C ALA A 58 -1.65 11.61 27.30
N LYS A 59 -2.70 10.81 27.50
CA LYS A 59 -2.60 9.41 27.94
C LYS A 59 -3.05 8.42 26.88
N THR A 60 -3.81 8.88 25.88
CA THR A 60 -4.41 8.01 24.86
C THR A 60 -4.23 8.57 23.46
N GLY A 61 -4.26 7.69 22.44
CA GLY A 61 -4.20 8.10 21.04
C GLY A 61 -5.30 9.11 20.65
N PRO A 62 -6.56 8.93 21.02
CA PRO A 62 -7.62 9.92 20.79
C PRO A 62 -7.30 11.30 21.38
N GLU A 63 -6.73 11.38 22.60
CA GLU A 63 -6.34 12.68 23.17
C GLU A 63 -5.21 13.35 22.39
N VAL A 64 -4.24 12.56 21.92
CA VAL A 64 -3.16 13.06 21.04
C VAL A 64 -3.74 13.59 19.74
N HIS A 65 -4.59 12.82 19.09
CA HIS A 65 -5.24 13.20 17.84
C HIS A 65 -6.08 14.48 18.01
N ASP A 66 -6.92 14.55 19.03
CA ASP A 66 -7.74 15.74 19.28
C ASP A 66 -6.90 17.00 19.57
N ALA A 67 -5.75 16.84 20.17
CA ALA A 67 -4.84 17.95 20.43
C ALA A 67 -4.14 18.47 19.17
N ILE A 68 -3.79 17.57 18.23
CA ILE A 68 -2.96 17.90 17.06
C ILE A 68 -3.77 18.14 15.78
N LYS A 69 -4.99 17.60 15.65
CA LYS A 69 -5.77 17.62 14.40
C LYS A 69 -6.00 18.99 13.75
N SER A 70 -5.91 20.07 14.55
CA SER A 70 -6.02 21.44 14.04
C SER A 70 -4.68 22.08 13.65
N ASN A 71 -3.56 21.43 13.93
CA ASN A 71 -2.23 21.94 13.57
C ASN A 71 -2.02 21.84 12.05
N GLU A 72 -1.47 22.89 11.42
CA GLU A 72 -1.32 22.96 9.96
C GLU A 72 -0.33 21.91 9.43
N TYR A 73 0.75 21.65 10.16
CA TYR A 73 1.69 20.60 9.75
C TYR A 73 1.05 19.21 9.76
N PHE A 74 0.23 18.92 10.78
CA PHE A 74 -0.53 17.66 10.85
C PHE A 74 -1.49 17.50 9.68
N LYS A 75 -2.23 18.54 9.34
CA LYS A 75 -3.16 18.51 8.20
C LYS A 75 -2.42 18.24 6.89
N PHE A 76 -1.31 18.96 6.68
CA PHE A 76 -0.48 18.81 5.49
C PHE A 76 0.14 17.41 5.40
N TYR A 77 0.75 16.93 6.47
CA TYR A 77 1.29 15.58 6.56
C TYR A 77 0.23 14.52 6.29
N SER A 78 -0.94 14.63 6.91
CA SER A 78 -2.04 13.67 6.72
C SER A 78 -2.53 13.63 5.28
N SER A 79 -2.67 14.80 4.65
CA SER A 79 -3.06 14.91 3.24
C SER A 79 -2.02 14.28 2.32
N LEU A 80 -0.74 14.60 2.49
CA LEU A 80 0.33 14.01 1.68
C LEU A 80 0.46 12.51 1.89
N ARG A 81 0.24 12.02 3.11
CA ARG A 81 0.26 10.58 3.40
C ARG A 81 -0.84 9.84 2.65
N GLY A 82 -2.06 10.38 2.65
CA GLY A 82 -3.17 9.82 1.86
C GLY A 82 -2.87 9.85 0.35
N THR A 83 -2.43 11.00 -0.16
CA THR A 83 -2.05 11.15 -1.57
C THR A 83 -0.94 10.19 -1.98
N ALA A 84 0.11 10.05 -1.16
CA ALA A 84 1.20 9.13 -1.45
C ALA A 84 0.74 7.66 -1.46
N GLN A 85 -0.29 7.31 -0.67
CA GLN A 85 -0.91 5.99 -0.70
C GLN A 85 -1.67 5.75 -2.00
N ASP A 86 -2.48 6.72 -2.46
CA ASP A 86 -3.20 6.62 -3.74
C ASP A 86 -2.24 6.54 -4.94
N LEU A 87 -1.18 7.32 -4.92
CA LEU A 87 -0.17 7.33 -5.99
C LEU A 87 0.52 5.96 -6.16
N VAL A 88 0.65 5.14 -5.10
CA VAL A 88 1.17 3.78 -5.22
C VAL A 88 0.36 3.01 -6.26
N TRP A 89 -0.94 2.93 -6.06
CA TRP A 89 -1.83 2.18 -6.94
C TRP A 89 -1.92 2.80 -8.34
N GLN A 90 -2.04 4.12 -8.42
CA GLN A 90 -2.07 4.85 -9.69
C GLN A 90 -0.79 4.65 -10.51
N SER A 91 0.36 4.39 -9.88
CA SER A 91 1.61 4.13 -10.59
C SER A 91 1.66 2.73 -11.22
N VAL A 92 0.90 1.77 -10.67
CA VAL A 92 0.88 0.37 -11.12
C VAL A 92 -0.23 0.11 -12.14
N PHE A 93 -1.31 0.86 -12.12
CA PHE A 93 -2.44 0.65 -13.03
C PHE A 93 -2.09 0.65 -14.51
N PRO A 94 -1.35 1.63 -15.05
CA PRO A 94 -1.11 1.68 -16.50
C PRO A 94 -0.44 0.42 -17.07
N PRO A 95 0.67 -0.09 -16.49
CA PRO A 95 1.24 -1.34 -16.97
C PRO A 95 0.32 -2.54 -16.73
N LEU A 96 -0.41 -2.59 -15.63
CA LEU A 96 -1.34 -3.68 -15.34
C LEU A 96 -2.47 -3.73 -16.37
N ASP A 97 -3.10 -2.60 -16.65
CA ASP A 97 -4.21 -2.54 -17.62
C ASP A 97 -3.76 -2.96 -19.03
N ARG A 98 -2.57 -2.55 -19.43
CA ARG A 98 -1.97 -2.94 -20.70
C ARG A 98 -1.64 -4.44 -20.80
N GLU A 99 -1.16 -5.05 -19.71
CA GLU A 99 -0.64 -6.43 -19.70
C GLU A 99 -1.66 -7.44 -19.17
N ARG A 100 -2.86 -7.04 -18.79
CA ARG A 100 -3.86 -7.86 -18.10
C ARG A 100 -4.16 -9.16 -18.81
N ASP A 101 -4.47 -9.12 -20.10
CA ASP A 101 -4.84 -10.30 -20.87
C ASP A 101 -3.68 -11.28 -20.99
N GLN A 102 -2.46 -10.76 -21.13
CA GLN A 102 -1.27 -11.60 -21.18
C GLN A 102 -0.97 -12.23 -19.81
N LEU A 103 -1.07 -11.48 -18.71
CA LEU A 103 -0.91 -12.03 -17.37
C LEU A 103 -1.91 -13.14 -17.09
N LYS A 104 -3.17 -12.96 -17.49
CA LYS A 104 -4.20 -13.99 -17.39
C LYS A 104 -3.82 -15.25 -18.18
N ALA A 105 -3.39 -15.10 -19.41
CA ALA A 105 -2.97 -16.24 -20.25
C ALA A 105 -1.76 -16.98 -19.65
N GLU A 106 -0.78 -16.26 -19.15
CA GLU A 106 0.40 -16.83 -18.47
C GLU A 106 0.01 -17.58 -17.18
N ALA A 107 -0.88 -17.00 -16.37
CA ALA A 107 -1.38 -17.63 -15.15
C ALA A 107 -2.15 -18.93 -15.44
N LEU A 108 -3.02 -18.92 -16.46
CA LEU A 108 -3.75 -20.12 -16.90
C LEU A 108 -2.80 -21.21 -17.44
N ALA A 109 -1.71 -20.83 -18.10
CA ALA A 109 -0.69 -21.77 -18.52
C ALA A 109 0.04 -22.42 -17.32
N LEU A 110 0.35 -21.63 -16.28
CA LEU A 110 0.97 -22.12 -15.07
C LEU A 110 0.07 -23.08 -14.28
N ARG A 111 -1.26 -22.85 -14.25
CA ARG A 111 -2.22 -23.77 -13.60
C ARG A 111 -2.17 -25.20 -14.13
N LYS A 112 -1.66 -25.44 -15.33
CA LYS A 112 -1.46 -26.78 -15.89
C LYS A 112 -0.31 -27.54 -15.22
N ASN A 113 0.56 -26.85 -14.50
CA ASN A 113 1.66 -27.46 -13.76
C ASN A 113 1.15 -27.96 -12.39
N LYS A 114 1.07 -29.26 -12.22
CA LYS A 114 0.56 -29.92 -11.01
C LYS A 114 1.45 -29.70 -9.77
N ASN A 115 2.65 -29.16 -9.95
CA ASN A 115 3.63 -28.97 -8.85
C ASN A 115 3.58 -27.60 -8.20
N ILE A 116 2.63 -26.72 -8.58
CA ILE A 116 2.55 -25.34 -8.03
C ILE A 116 1.64 -25.21 -6.81
N GLY A 117 1.13 -26.32 -6.27
CA GLY A 117 0.26 -26.33 -5.11
C GLY A 117 -1.21 -26.59 -5.44
N SER A 118 -2.08 -26.31 -4.51
CA SER A 118 -3.53 -26.50 -4.63
C SER A 118 -4.28 -25.28 -4.11
N LEU A 119 -5.46 -25.04 -4.69
CA LEU A 119 -6.39 -24.00 -4.26
C LEU A 119 -7.72 -24.64 -3.91
N THR A 120 -8.19 -24.42 -2.69
CA THR A 120 -9.53 -24.83 -2.24
C THR A 120 -10.30 -23.59 -1.83
N LEU A 121 -11.41 -23.34 -2.49
CA LEU A 121 -12.28 -22.20 -2.23
C LEU A 121 -13.62 -22.68 -1.66
N ASP A 122 -14.19 -21.91 -0.75
CA ASP A 122 -15.57 -22.08 -0.33
C ASP A 122 -16.47 -21.20 -1.22
N PRO A 123 -17.30 -21.80 -2.11
CA PRO A 123 -18.13 -21.03 -3.03
C PRO A 123 -19.30 -20.30 -2.29
N LYS A 124 -19.50 -20.58 -1.01
CA LYS A 124 -20.52 -19.95 -0.19
C LYS A 124 -19.97 -18.88 0.74
N LEU A 125 -18.67 -18.61 0.68
CA LEU A 125 -18.04 -17.58 1.49
C LEU A 125 -18.59 -16.21 1.10
N GLU A 126 -19.27 -15.58 2.06
CA GLU A 126 -19.64 -14.17 1.93
C GLU A 126 -18.48 -13.30 2.41
N VAL A 127 -17.94 -12.46 1.51
CA VAL A 127 -16.86 -11.54 1.86
C VAL A 127 -17.37 -10.51 2.87
N PRO A 128 -16.78 -10.43 4.08
CA PRO A 128 -17.26 -9.50 5.10
C PRO A 128 -17.17 -8.04 4.64
N ARG A 129 -18.13 -7.22 5.04
CA ARG A 129 -18.21 -5.82 4.60
C ARG A 129 -16.95 -5.01 4.93
N TYR A 130 -16.25 -5.31 6.01
CA TYR A 130 -15.00 -4.62 6.36
C TYR A 130 -13.83 -4.94 5.41
N VAL A 131 -13.94 -6.00 4.61
CA VAL A 131 -12.99 -6.35 3.53
C VAL A 131 -13.44 -5.72 2.22
N SER A 132 -14.74 -5.84 1.88
CA SER A 132 -15.25 -5.47 0.56
C SER A 132 -15.62 -3.98 0.42
N ALA A 133 -15.86 -3.24 1.52
CA ALA A 133 -16.34 -1.87 1.43
C ALA A 133 -15.22 -0.85 1.20
N ILE A 134 -14.16 -0.90 2.00
CA ILE A 134 -13.00 0.00 1.90
C ILE A 134 -11.77 -0.76 2.37
N ASP A 135 -10.79 -0.89 1.50
CA ASP A 135 -9.46 -1.35 1.90
C ASP A 135 -8.67 -0.23 2.59
N VAL A 136 -8.06 -0.54 3.72
CA VAL A 136 -7.22 0.38 4.50
C VAL A 136 -5.99 0.88 3.71
N HIS A 137 -5.56 0.12 2.70
CA HIS A 137 -4.47 0.52 1.80
C HIS A 137 -4.93 1.30 0.59
N LEU A 138 -6.25 1.55 0.45
CA LEU A 138 -6.87 2.25 -0.67
C LEU A 138 -6.59 1.57 -2.02
N MET A 139 -6.40 0.25 -2.02
CA MET A 139 -6.24 -0.52 -3.25
C MET A 139 -7.55 -0.53 -4.03
N ALA A 140 -7.49 -0.15 -5.29
CA ALA A 140 -8.69 -0.14 -6.13
C ALA A 140 -9.20 -1.57 -6.39
N GLY A 141 -10.51 -1.75 -6.22
CA GLY A 141 -11.16 -3.06 -6.28
C GLY A 141 -10.98 -3.88 -5.01
N ASN A 142 -10.34 -3.34 -3.98
CA ASN A 142 -9.96 -4.05 -2.76
C ASN A 142 -9.13 -5.32 -3.08
N TYR A 143 -9.15 -6.32 -2.19
CA TYR A 143 -8.44 -7.59 -2.41
C TYR A 143 -9.33 -8.66 -3.06
N ASP A 144 -10.63 -8.41 -3.13
CA ASP A 144 -11.66 -9.32 -3.63
C ASP A 144 -12.24 -8.92 -5.00
N GLY A 145 -11.76 -7.80 -5.56
CA GLY A 145 -12.22 -7.34 -6.88
C GLY A 145 -11.64 -8.16 -8.02
N GLU A 146 -12.51 -8.58 -8.92
CA GLU A 146 -12.16 -9.23 -10.19
C GLU A 146 -12.66 -8.40 -11.37
N TYR A 147 -11.87 -8.29 -12.43
CA TYR A 147 -12.30 -7.67 -13.70
C TYR A 147 -13.03 -8.66 -14.59
N ASP A 148 -12.63 -9.93 -14.47
CA ASP A 148 -13.15 -11.03 -15.29
C ASP A 148 -12.91 -12.36 -14.56
N THR A 149 -13.60 -13.41 -14.97
CA THR A 149 -13.42 -14.77 -14.45
C THR A 149 -11.97 -15.24 -14.60
N ASP A 150 -11.42 -15.81 -13.55
CA ASP A 150 -10.03 -16.30 -13.49
C ASP A 150 -8.96 -15.26 -13.75
N ASP A 151 -9.23 -13.99 -13.47
CA ASP A 151 -8.22 -12.98 -13.62
C ASP A 151 -7.21 -13.00 -12.46
N VAL A 152 -6.06 -12.38 -12.67
CA VAL A 152 -4.99 -12.25 -11.68
C VAL A 152 -4.65 -10.79 -11.39
N ALA A 153 -5.52 -9.86 -11.80
CA ALA A 153 -5.25 -8.43 -11.75
C ALA A 153 -5.09 -7.93 -10.33
N ALA A 154 -5.95 -8.34 -9.39
CA ALA A 154 -5.83 -7.94 -7.98
C ALA A 154 -4.49 -8.39 -7.38
N GLY A 155 -4.08 -9.65 -7.63
CA GLY A 155 -2.78 -10.17 -7.21
C GLY A 155 -1.61 -9.43 -7.84
N ALA A 156 -1.65 -9.16 -9.14
CA ALA A 156 -0.60 -8.42 -9.83
C ALA A 156 -0.53 -6.94 -9.40
N LEU A 157 -1.68 -6.32 -9.11
CA LEU A 157 -1.75 -4.97 -8.56
C LEU A 157 -1.10 -4.93 -7.17
N TYR A 158 -1.46 -5.87 -6.31
CA TYR A 158 -0.91 -5.97 -4.96
C TYR A 158 0.60 -6.20 -4.99
N ASP A 159 1.08 -7.20 -5.72
CA ASP A 159 2.49 -7.55 -5.82
C ASP A 159 3.36 -6.37 -6.26
N ASN A 160 2.97 -5.71 -7.36
CA ASN A 160 3.72 -4.56 -7.87
C ASN A 160 3.53 -3.30 -7.03
N GLY A 161 2.34 -3.06 -6.50
CA GLY A 161 2.06 -1.97 -5.57
C GLY A 161 2.84 -2.13 -4.27
N PHE A 162 2.95 -3.35 -3.76
CA PHE A 162 3.69 -3.63 -2.54
C PHE A 162 5.19 -3.35 -2.69
N ALA A 163 5.78 -3.63 -3.85
CA ALA A 163 7.17 -3.25 -4.15
C ALA A 163 7.40 -1.73 -4.08
N VAL A 164 6.44 -0.93 -4.58
CA VAL A 164 6.47 0.55 -4.48
C VAL A 164 6.24 0.99 -3.04
N PHE A 165 5.26 0.38 -2.37
CA PHE A 165 4.84 0.69 -1.01
C PHE A 165 5.93 0.45 0.02
N SER A 166 6.65 -0.66 -0.09
CA SER A 166 7.69 -1.10 0.87
C SER A 166 9.10 -0.63 0.51
N PHE A 167 9.26 0.20 -0.54
CA PHE A 167 10.57 0.66 -1.02
C PHE A 167 11.48 -0.48 -1.49
N GLY A 168 10.94 -1.67 -1.76
CA GLY A 168 11.68 -2.88 -2.04
C GLY A 168 12.37 -3.51 -0.83
N LEU A 169 12.06 -3.06 0.39
CA LEU A 169 12.67 -3.60 1.62
C LEU A 169 12.22 -5.02 1.97
N MET A 170 11.07 -5.45 1.43
CA MET A 170 10.52 -6.79 1.66
C MET A 170 11.13 -7.88 0.75
N GLY A 171 12.22 -7.58 0.09
CA GLY A 171 12.89 -8.52 -0.81
C GLY A 171 12.16 -8.72 -2.15
N ARG A 172 12.71 -9.61 -2.99
CA ARG A 172 12.17 -9.88 -4.32
C ARG A 172 10.96 -10.80 -4.32
N ASN A 173 10.81 -11.61 -3.28
CA ASN A 173 9.69 -12.54 -3.15
C ASN A 173 8.63 -12.02 -2.18
N HIS A 174 8.82 -10.84 -1.60
CA HIS A 174 8.00 -10.27 -0.52
C HIS A 174 7.83 -11.23 0.67
N ASP A 175 8.86 -12.00 0.98
CA ASP A 175 8.83 -13.11 1.90
C ASP A 175 9.73 -12.93 3.14
N ASP A 176 10.32 -11.75 3.35
CA ASP A 176 11.21 -11.47 4.48
C ASP A 176 10.51 -11.68 5.84
N ILE A 177 9.23 -11.31 5.96
CA ILE A 177 8.44 -11.58 7.17
C ILE A 177 8.22 -13.09 7.38
N GLY A 178 8.01 -13.82 6.29
CA GLY A 178 7.80 -15.26 6.33
C GLY A 178 9.07 -16.07 6.61
N GLN A 179 10.25 -15.46 6.45
CA GLN A 179 11.55 -16.08 6.68
C GLN A 179 12.15 -15.74 8.05
N SER A 180 11.56 -14.82 8.79
CA SER A 180 11.97 -14.40 10.13
C SER A 180 11.33 -15.28 11.20
#